data_470d8405be01a491b935c46c59e13e51
#
_entry.id   470d8405be01a491b935c46c59e13e51
#
_cell.length_a   1.000
_cell.length_b   1.000
_cell.length_c   1.000
_cell.angle_alpha   90.00
_cell.angle_beta   90.00
_cell.angle_gamma   90.00
#
_symmetry.space_group_name_H-M   'P 1'
#
loop_
_entity.id
_entity.type
_entity.pdbx_description
1 polymer ?
#
loop_
_entity_poly.entity_id
_entity_poly.type
_entity_poly.pdbx_seq_one_letter_code
_entity_poly.pdbx_strand_id
1 'polypeptide(L)'
;MKVAAVLALSLLAPSGLAQAPEAPRWVAAYVYAPSNNAGPRGPASAPNPNDPRGPLGPSQVEAVTLTQTALVTVSGHRIRLRLSNTYGDLPIVVGGVTVSHAGQKTVVTFDGETGVTLPPGAAWLSDHVALPVSALDKVAVSIAYPQATSLPTHRVRQTMRGADGIESAPLRLGALLSGIEVETAAPAGVIVAFGDSITEGTGSLPSAPGGWPERLAARLIEAGRPWAVINAGIGGNRLLNQGSGPSGLERLDEDALIASGGRCLILLEGINDIGRPARPAYAHQAITADDLIAGYRQVIARAHAAGFTVVLATIPPFEGANYFTPEGETIRQAVNAWLRNSSEIDRVVDFDAVLRDPSSPSKLLPAYHSGDWLHPSDAGYQAMADAVPLDACD
;
A
#
# COMPACT_ATOMS: atom_id res chain seq x y z
N MET A 1 -25.42 -25.68 -75.76
CA MET A 1 -25.62 -25.94 -74.31
C MET A 1 -24.25 -25.83 -73.63
N LYS A 2 -24.02 -24.75 -72.87
CA LYS A 2 -22.80 -24.58 -72.07
C LYS A 2 -23.14 -24.82 -70.62
N VAL A 3 -22.54 -25.84 -70.03
CA VAL A 3 -22.68 -26.15 -68.60
C VAL A 3 -21.65 -25.33 -67.85
N ALA A 4 -22.11 -24.48 -66.93
CA ALA A 4 -21.27 -23.73 -66.03
C ALA A 4 -21.07 -24.57 -64.77
N ALA A 5 -19.80 -24.85 -64.45
CA ALA A 5 -19.40 -25.47 -63.17
C ALA A 5 -19.26 -24.39 -62.10
N VAL A 6 -20.02 -24.50 -61.03
CA VAL A 6 -19.86 -23.61 -59.83
C VAL A 6 -18.87 -24.30 -58.90
N LEU A 7 -17.72 -23.63 -58.69
CA LEU A 7 -16.73 -24.01 -57.68
C LEU A 7 -17.19 -23.45 -56.32
N ALA A 8 -17.51 -24.32 -55.39
CA ALA A 8 -17.73 -23.93 -54.00
C ALA A 8 -16.39 -23.80 -53.28
N LEU A 9 -16.03 -22.57 -52.90
CA LEU A 9 -14.87 -22.28 -52.08
C LEU A 9 -15.27 -22.42 -50.59
N SER A 10 -14.85 -23.50 -49.95
CA SER A 10 -14.98 -23.67 -48.51
C SER A 10 -13.96 -22.84 -47.79
N LEU A 11 -14.40 -21.76 -47.12
CA LEU A 11 -13.63 -20.99 -46.19
C LEU A 11 -13.38 -21.79 -44.91
N LEU A 12 -12.19 -22.32 -44.75
CA LEU A 12 -11.67 -22.83 -43.48
C LEU A 12 -11.50 -21.65 -42.52
N ALA A 13 -12.25 -21.63 -41.44
CA ALA A 13 -12.04 -20.68 -40.33
C ALA A 13 -10.64 -20.90 -39.73
N PRO A 14 -9.88 -19.84 -39.42
CA PRO A 14 -8.58 -20.01 -38.79
C PRO A 14 -8.78 -20.59 -37.37
N SER A 15 -8.17 -21.76 -37.15
CA SER A 15 -8.03 -22.36 -35.82
C SER A 15 -7.34 -21.31 -34.94
N GLY A 16 -8.00 -20.93 -33.83
CA GLY A 16 -7.43 -20.01 -32.87
C GLY A 16 -6.07 -20.52 -32.41
N LEU A 17 -5.02 -19.80 -32.75
CA LEU A 17 -3.68 -20.04 -32.20
C LEU A 17 -3.81 -19.84 -30.70
N ALA A 18 -3.66 -20.89 -29.91
CA ALA A 18 -3.49 -20.78 -28.49
C ALA A 18 -2.32 -19.83 -28.24
N GLN A 19 -2.56 -18.72 -27.56
CA GLN A 19 -1.56 -17.74 -27.22
C GLN A 19 -0.47 -18.45 -26.42
N ALA A 20 0.78 -18.36 -26.87
CA ALA A 20 1.90 -18.93 -26.13
C ALA A 20 1.89 -18.37 -24.70
N PRO A 21 2.16 -19.19 -23.66
CA PRO A 21 2.21 -18.68 -22.31
C PRO A 21 3.18 -17.50 -22.23
N GLU A 22 2.74 -16.41 -21.64
CA GLU A 22 3.62 -15.25 -21.42
C GLU A 22 4.86 -15.69 -20.64
N ALA A 23 6.03 -15.14 -21.02
CA ALA A 23 7.25 -15.40 -20.29
C ALA A 23 7.10 -14.91 -18.84
N PRO A 24 7.61 -15.67 -17.85
CA PRO A 24 7.56 -15.26 -16.45
C PRO A 24 8.17 -13.85 -16.27
N ARG A 25 7.51 -13.01 -15.50
CA ARG A 25 7.94 -11.66 -15.20
C ARG A 25 7.89 -11.39 -13.69
N TRP A 26 8.68 -10.44 -13.26
CA TRP A 26 8.65 -9.95 -11.88
C TRP A 26 7.48 -9.00 -11.70
N VAL A 27 6.68 -9.23 -10.67
CA VAL A 27 5.57 -8.37 -10.27
C VAL A 27 5.62 -8.10 -8.78
N ALA A 28 5.21 -6.90 -8.38
CA ALA A 28 5.08 -6.55 -6.98
C ALA A 28 3.97 -7.39 -6.32
N ALA A 29 4.32 -8.10 -5.25
CA ALA A 29 3.42 -8.97 -4.50
C ALA A 29 3.15 -8.45 -3.08
N TYR A 30 4.04 -7.62 -2.58
CA TYR A 30 3.93 -6.92 -1.30
C TYR A 30 4.70 -5.60 -1.41
N VAL A 31 4.13 -4.53 -0.88
CA VAL A 31 4.80 -3.25 -0.71
C VAL A 31 4.51 -2.74 0.70
N TYR A 32 5.50 -2.10 1.28
CA TYR A 32 5.40 -1.29 2.48
C TYR A 32 6.10 0.03 2.18
N ALA A 33 5.32 1.07 1.91
CA ALA A 33 5.81 2.34 1.41
C ALA A 33 6.78 2.99 2.41
N PRO A 34 8.03 3.27 2.03
CA PRO A 34 8.98 3.95 2.91
C PRO A 34 8.49 5.35 3.27
N SER A 35 8.73 5.80 4.48
CA SER A 35 8.43 7.18 4.84
C SER A 35 9.44 7.77 5.81
N ASN A 36 9.60 9.08 5.74
CA ASN A 36 10.20 9.88 6.78
C ASN A 36 9.07 10.52 7.62
N ASN A 37 9.22 10.55 8.93
CA ASN A 37 8.35 11.36 9.78
C ASN A 37 8.85 12.81 9.85
N ALA A 38 9.36 13.34 8.74
CA ALA A 38 9.87 14.69 8.60
C ALA A 38 8.74 15.69 8.33
N GLY A 39 7.62 15.57 9.07
CA GLY A 39 6.71 16.70 9.19
C GLY A 39 7.47 17.89 9.76
N PRO A 40 7.05 19.14 9.50
CA PRO A 40 7.63 20.30 10.17
C PRO A 40 7.67 19.95 11.66
N ARG A 41 8.86 19.83 12.19
CA ARG A 41 9.09 19.69 13.62
C ARG A 41 8.68 21.03 14.22
N GLY A 42 7.40 21.20 14.47
CA GLY A 42 6.97 22.13 15.49
C GLY A 42 7.75 21.81 16.76
N PRO A 43 7.91 22.74 17.72
CA PRO A 43 8.60 22.46 18.96
C PRO A 43 8.10 21.11 19.45
N ALA A 44 9.00 20.15 19.56
CA ALA A 44 8.68 18.76 19.80
C ALA A 44 7.68 18.69 20.95
N SER A 45 6.44 18.35 20.64
CA SER A 45 5.50 17.98 21.68
C SER A 45 6.17 16.80 22.37
N ALA A 46 6.36 16.91 23.67
CA ALA A 46 7.00 15.86 24.45
C ALA A 46 6.38 14.52 24.05
N PRO A 47 7.20 13.46 23.83
CA PRO A 47 6.69 12.17 23.41
C PRO A 47 5.57 11.77 24.37
N ASN A 48 4.38 11.53 23.85
CA ASN A 48 3.30 10.99 24.70
C ASN A 48 3.72 9.55 25.05
N PRO A 49 4.09 9.26 26.30
CA PRO A 49 4.51 7.93 26.71
C PRO A 49 3.42 6.87 26.53
N ASN A 50 2.17 7.32 26.37
CA ASN A 50 1.00 6.47 26.16
C ASN A 50 0.55 6.42 24.68
N ASP A 51 1.32 6.99 23.74
CA ASP A 51 0.99 6.84 22.33
C ASP A 51 1.24 5.37 21.92
N PRO A 52 0.20 4.62 21.54
CA PRO A 52 0.36 3.21 21.14
C PRO A 52 1.25 3.06 19.90
N ARG A 53 1.53 4.14 19.21
CA ARG A 53 2.44 4.17 18.05
C ARG A 53 3.91 4.28 18.47
N GLY A 54 4.19 4.57 19.74
CA GLY A 54 5.53 4.79 20.26
C GLY A 54 6.15 6.15 19.85
N PRO A 55 7.38 6.44 20.28
CA PRO A 55 8.04 7.70 19.98
C PRO A 55 8.22 7.91 18.47
N LEU A 56 7.96 9.14 18.00
CA LEU A 56 8.16 9.55 16.62
C LEU A 56 9.66 9.81 16.39
N GLY A 57 10.37 8.89 15.84
CA GLY A 57 11.81 9.03 15.53
C GLY A 57 12.39 7.72 15.01
N PRO A 58 13.63 7.73 14.52
CA PRO A 58 14.30 6.49 14.13
C PRO A 58 14.31 5.51 15.29
N SER A 59 14.08 4.23 15.00
CA SER A 59 14.21 3.18 15.99
C SER A 59 15.69 2.85 16.16
N GLN A 60 16.22 2.99 17.38
CA GLN A 60 17.57 2.52 17.69
C GLN A 60 17.49 1.05 18.10
N VAL A 61 18.29 0.24 17.46
CA VAL A 61 18.44 -1.19 17.80
C VAL A 61 19.91 -1.52 17.96
N GLU A 62 20.22 -2.38 18.91
CA GLU A 62 21.54 -2.97 19.07
C GLU A 62 21.72 -4.15 18.09
N ALA A 63 22.80 -4.92 18.23
CA ALA A 63 22.99 -6.13 17.42
C ALA A 63 21.81 -7.10 17.59
N VAL A 64 20.98 -7.23 16.54
CA VAL A 64 19.66 -7.88 16.63
C VAL A 64 19.22 -8.42 15.27
N THR A 65 18.35 -9.42 15.28
CA THR A 65 17.59 -9.82 14.09
C THR A 65 16.13 -9.38 14.24
N LEU A 66 15.64 -8.67 13.24
CA LEU A 66 14.23 -8.27 13.15
C LEU A 66 13.52 -9.13 12.11
N THR A 67 12.34 -9.63 12.45
CA THR A 67 11.51 -10.43 11.55
C THR A 67 10.18 -9.74 11.30
N GLN A 68 9.92 -9.45 10.03
CA GLN A 68 8.66 -8.92 9.52
C GLN A 68 7.92 -10.01 8.74
N THR A 69 6.60 -10.09 8.92
CA THR A 69 5.74 -10.97 8.11
C THR A 69 5.03 -10.16 7.05
N ALA A 70 5.19 -10.55 5.80
CA ALA A 70 4.56 -9.96 4.63
C ALA A 70 3.50 -10.92 4.06
N LEU A 71 2.33 -10.38 3.69
CA LEU A 71 1.30 -11.10 2.95
C LEU A 71 1.54 -10.87 1.45
N VAL A 72 1.90 -11.91 0.71
CA VAL A 72 2.06 -11.80 -0.74
C VAL A 72 0.73 -12.04 -1.44
N THR A 73 0.45 -11.27 -2.49
CA THR A 73 -0.87 -11.29 -3.18
C THR A 73 -0.83 -11.97 -4.55
N VAL A 74 0.30 -12.60 -4.89
CA VAL A 74 0.48 -13.32 -6.15
C VAL A 74 1.26 -14.61 -5.93
N SER A 75 0.94 -15.64 -6.72
CA SER A 75 1.62 -16.93 -6.69
C SER A 75 2.81 -16.96 -7.65
N GLY A 76 3.88 -17.68 -7.27
CA GLY A 76 5.04 -17.91 -8.11
C GLY A 76 6.08 -18.81 -7.48
N HIS A 77 7.21 -19.01 -8.15
CA HIS A 77 8.23 -19.97 -7.72
C HIS A 77 9.51 -19.33 -7.22
N ARG A 78 9.74 -18.07 -7.55
CA ARG A 78 10.91 -17.29 -7.12
C ARG A 78 10.45 -15.94 -6.58
N ILE A 79 11.16 -15.47 -5.56
CA ILE A 79 10.93 -14.14 -4.99
C ILE A 79 12.24 -13.35 -4.96
N ARG A 80 12.15 -12.03 -4.90
CA ARG A 80 13.25 -11.13 -4.56
C ARG A 80 12.74 -10.02 -3.63
N LEU A 81 13.63 -9.50 -2.83
CA LEU A 81 13.30 -8.49 -1.82
C LEU A 81 13.77 -7.10 -2.27
N ARG A 82 13.01 -6.07 -1.91
CA ARG A 82 13.44 -4.68 -1.96
C ARG A 82 13.68 -4.20 -0.54
N LEU A 83 14.90 -3.81 -0.21
CA LEU A 83 15.26 -3.14 1.03
C LEU A 83 15.42 -1.64 0.76
N SER A 84 14.97 -0.78 1.67
CA SER A 84 15.01 0.67 1.47
C SER A 84 15.62 1.38 2.66
N ASN A 85 16.62 2.21 2.36
CA ASN A 85 17.19 3.23 3.23
C ASN A 85 16.96 4.64 2.62
N THR A 86 15.89 4.78 1.81
CA THR A 86 15.58 6.01 1.05
C THR A 86 15.52 7.24 1.94
N TYR A 87 15.03 7.09 3.16
CA TYR A 87 14.91 8.20 4.12
C TYR A 87 15.85 8.09 5.31
N GLY A 88 16.90 7.27 5.23
CA GLY A 88 17.93 7.19 6.26
C GLY A 88 19.03 8.21 6.01
N ASP A 89 19.61 8.72 7.09
CA ASP A 89 20.71 9.70 7.07
C ASP A 89 22.10 9.03 7.11
N LEU A 90 22.17 7.76 7.50
CA LEU A 90 23.41 7.00 7.67
C LEU A 90 23.34 5.67 6.88
N PRO A 91 24.50 5.14 6.45
CA PRO A 91 24.55 3.80 5.88
C PRO A 91 24.05 2.76 6.88
N ILE A 92 23.30 1.76 6.41
CA ILE A 92 22.80 0.66 7.22
C ILE A 92 23.50 -0.63 6.81
N VAL A 93 24.18 -1.27 7.76
CA VAL A 93 24.84 -2.55 7.56
C VAL A 93 23.85 -3.68 7.87
N VAL A 94 23.58 -4.51 6.86
CA VAL A 94 22.79 -5.73 6.97
C VAL A 94 23.76 -6.90 6.95
N GLY A 95 23.81 -7.67 8.04
CA GLY A 95 24.73 -8.82 8.17
C GLY A 95 24.20 -10.10 7.55
N GLY A 96 22.90 -10.16 7.27
CA GLY A 96 22.27 -11.29 6.60
C GLY A 96 20.76 -11.15 6.53
N VAL A 97 20.18 -11.77 5.51
CA VAL A 97 18.73 -11.82 5.32
C VAL A 97 18.30 -13.26 5.07
N THR A 98 17.20 -13.66 5.70
CA THR A 98 16.57 -14.95 5.40
C THR A 98 15.08 -14.76 5.17
N VAL A 99 14.53 -15.58 4.28
CA VAL A 99 13.09 -15.69 4.06
C VAL A 99 12.63 -17.07 4.54
N SER A 100 11.44 -17.11 5.13
CA SER A 100 10.84 -18.35 5.62
C SER A 100 9.40 -18.46 5.22
N HIS A 101 9.01 -19.59 4.63
CA HIS A 101 7.64 -19.92 4.26
C HIS A 101 7.42 -21.43 4.29
N ALA A 102 6.29 -21.91 4.79
CA ALA A 102 5.89 -23.32 4.83
C ALA A 102 6.99 -24.27 5.34
N GLY A 103 7.74 -23.86 6.38
CA GLY A 103 8.83 -24.65 6.97
C GLY A 103 10.17 -24.57 6.20
N GLN A 104 10.19 -24.03 4.99
CA GLN A 104 11.43 -23.76 4.27
C GLN A 104 12.03 -22.44 4.76
N LYS A 105 13.35 -22.42 4.97
CA LYS A 105 14.14 -21.23 5.27
C LYS A 105 15.27 -21.10 4.25
N THR A 106 15.37 -19.95 3.60
CA THR A 106 16.35 -19.70 2.54
C THR A 106 17.12 -18.42 2.84
N VAL A 107 18.44 -18.46 2.63
CA VAL A 107 19.30 -17.28 2.70
C VAL A 107 19.08 -16.44 1.45
N VAL A 108 18.97 -15.12 1.64
CA VAL A 108 18.88 -14.14 0.55
C VAL A 108 20.25 -13.51 0.38
N THR A 109 20.70 -13.38 -0.86
CA THR A 109 21.97 -12.74 -1.21
C THR A 109 21.78 -11.44 -1.96
N PHE A 110 22.86 -10.67 -2.07
CA PHE A 110 22.96 -9.41 -2.78
C PHE A 110 24.27 -9.45 -3.58
N ASP A 111 24.17 -9.66 -4.89
CA ASP A 111 25.32 -9.91 -5.77
C ASP A 111 26.20 -11.10 -5.29
N GLY A 112 25.50 -12.16 -4.83
CA GLY A 112 26.12 -13.38 -4.30
C GLY A 112 26.55 -13.31 -2.82
N GLU A 113 26.59 -12.14 -2.21
CA GLU A 113 26.99 -11.94 -0.80
C GLU A 113 25.81 -12.01 0.16
N THR A 114 26.03 -12.54 1.36
CA THR A 114 24.96 -12.71 2.37
C THR A 114 24.60 -11.43 3.10
N GLY A 115 25.46 -10.42 3.05
CA GLY A 115 25.25 -9.10 3.67
C GLY A 115 25.32 -7.98 2.64
N VAL A 116 24.82 -6.81 3.03
CA VAL A 116 24.89 -5.60 2.20
C VAL A 116 24.94 -4.35 3.08
N THR A 117 25.59 -3.30 2.59
CA THR A 117 25.50 -1.97 3.21
C THR A 117 24.63 -1.09 2.31
N LEU A 118 23.49 -0.65 2.85
CA LEU A 118 22.59 0.25 2.14
C LEU A 118 23.03 1.72 2.39
N PRO A 119 23.44 2.45 1.35
CA PRO A 119 23.71 3.87 1.48
C PRO A 119 22.47 4.67 1.88
N PRO A 120 22.63 5.87 2.48
CA PRO A 120 21.52 6.80 2.66
C PRO A 120 20.88 7.14 1.30
N GLY A 121 19.56 7.29 1.29
CA GLY A 121 18.81 7.64 0.09
C GLY A 121 18.63 6.52 -0.93
N ALA A 122 19.07 5.28 -0.64
CA ALA A 122 19.06 4.17 -1.59
C ALA A 122 18.03 3.09 -1.25
N ALA A 123 17.48 2.49 -2.30
CA ALA A 123 16.79 1.20 -2.23
C ALA A 123 17.63 0.15 -2.97
N TRP A 124 17.56 -1.11 -2.52
CA TRP A 124 18.38 -2.21 -3.01
C TRP A 124 17.54 -3.45 -3.27
N LEU A 125 17.70 -4.05 -4.44
CA LEU A 125 17.09 -5.34 -4.75
C LEU A 125 18.05 -6.47 -4.38
N SER A 126 17.50 -7.54 -3.81
CA SER A 126 18.24 -8.78 -3.59
C SER A 126 18.38 -9.59 -4.88
N ASP A 127 19.29 -10.57 -4.85
CA ASP A 127 19.21 -11.70 -5.77
C ASP A 127 17.88 -12.43 -5.56
N HIS A 128 17.44 -13.17 -6.56
CA HIS A 128 16.23 -13.98 -6.44
C HIS A 128 16.52 -15.29 -5.70
N VAL A 129 15.53 -15.75 -4.94
CA VAL A 129 15.58 -17.05 -4.26
C VAL A 129 14.44 -17.95 -4.73
N ALA A 130 14.72 -19.26 -4.84
CA ALA A 130 13.70 -20.26 -5.08
C ALA A 130 12.89 -20.46 -3.80
N LEU A 131 11.71 -19.87 -3.76
CA LEU A 131 10.73 -19.98 -2.68
C LEU A 131 9.34 -19.99 -3.31
N PRO A 132 8.74 -21.17 -3.55
CA PRO A 132 7.38 -21.23 -4.03
C PRO A 132 6.41 -20.59 -3.03
N VAL A 133 5.55 -19.69 -3.52
CA VAL A 133 4.52 -19.03 -2.73
C VAL A 133 3.20 -19.07 -3.48
N SER A 134 2.10 -19.14 -2.73
CA SER A 134 0.75 -18.95 -3.22
C SER A 134 0.26 -17.57 -2.82
N ALA A 135 -0.68 -17.03 -3.60
CA ALA A 135 -1.33 -15.78 -3.23
C ALA A 135 -1.99 -15.92 -1.85
N LEU A 136 -1.89 -14.89 -1.02
CA LEU A 136 -2.27 -14.81 0.40
C LEU A 136 -1.37 -15.60 1.36
N ASP A 137 -0.27 -16.16 0.90
CA ASP A 137 0.73 -16.73 1.81
C ASP A 137 1.44 -15.63 2.62
N LYS A 138 1.81 -16.00 3.84
CA LYS A 138 2.63 -15.17 4.72
C LYS A 138 4.09 -15.59 4.62
N VAL A 139 4.94 -14.67 4.19
CA VAL A 139 6.39 -14.85 4.11
C VAL A 139 7.02 -14.08 5.26
N ALA A 140 7.81 -14.77 6.08
CA ALA A 140 8.59 -14.12 7.13
C ALA A 140 9.97 -13.74 6.58
N VAL A 141 10.33 -12.46 6.71
CA VAL A 141 11.63 -11.91 6.30
C VAL A 141 12.39 -11.50 7.56
N SER A 142 13.52 -12.14 7.80
CA SER A 142 14.39 -11.85 8.95
C SER A 142 15.64 -11.13 8.48
N ILE A 143 15.94 -9.96 9.05
CA ILE A 143 17.07 -9.11 8.72
C ILE A 143 17.96 -9.01 9.96
N ALA A 144 19.23 -9.41 9.85
CA ALA A 144 20.21 -9.33 10.91
C ALA A 144 20.99 -8.00 10.83
N TYR A 145 20.99 -7.26 11.92
CA TYR A 145 21.77 -6.04 12.12
C TYR A 145 22.94 -6.39 13.04
N PRO A 146 24.20 -6.43 12.55
CA PRO A 146 25.34 -6.90 13.33
C PRO A 146 25.86 -5.89 14.36
N GLN A 147 25.38 -4.65 14.29
CA GLN A 147 25.80 -3.55 15.14
C GLN A 147 24.65 -2.62 15.47
N ALA A 148 24.85 -1.68 16.38
CA ALA A 148 23.90 -0.60 16.69
C ALA A 148 23.50 0.13 15.43
N THR A 149 22.19 0.23 15.19
CA THR A 149 21.63 0.73 13.94
C THR A 149 20.43 1.64 14.20
N SER A 150 20.41 2.77 13.48
CA SER A 150 19.28 3.68 13.42
C SER A 150 18.39 3.29 12.23
N LEU A 151 17.23 2.74 12.51
CA LEU A 151 16.28 2.31 11.47
C LEU A 151 15.38 3.47 11.01
N PRO A 152 14.88 3.44 9.76
CA PRO A 152 13.94 4.44 9.24
C PRO A 152 12.72 4.66 10.15
N THR A 153 12.06 5.78 9.97
CA THR A 153 10.95 6.20 10.84
C THR A 153 9.64 5.49 10.55
N HIS A 154 9.49 4.90 9.37
CA HIS A 154 8.29 4.14 9.02
C HIS A 154 8.27 2.79 9.75
N ARG A 155 7.24 2.55 10.55
CA ARG A 155 7.20 1.47 11.52
C ARG A 155 6.20 0.40 11.18
N VAL A 156 6.69 -0.83 11.15
CA VAL A 156 5.89 -2.05 10.98
C VAL A 156 5.99 -2.93 12.23
N ARG A 157 5.04 -3.83 12.40
CA ARG A 157 5.13 -4.86 13.43
C ARG A 157 6.20 -5.88 13.07
N GLN A 158 7.19 -6.03 13.96
CA GLN A 158 8.30 -6.95 13.82
C GLN A 158 8.53 -7.66 15.15
N THR A 159 8.97 -8.92 15.10
CA THR A 159 9.58 -9.58 16.25
C THR A 159 11.07 -9.32 16.27
N MET A 160 11.66 -9.25 17.46
CA MET A 160 13.07 -8.96 17.67
C MET A 160 13.71 -10.17 18.38
N ARG A 161 14.83 -10.63 17.85
CA ARG A 161 15.66 -11.67 18.50
C ARG A 161 17.03 -11.09 18.78
N GLY A 162 17.37 -10.93 20.05
CA GLY A 162 18.68 -10.51 20.53
C GLY A 162 19.73 -11.62 20.51
N ALA A 163 20.91 -11.32 21.05
CA ALA A 163 22.02 -12.27 21.17
C ALA A 163 21.71 -13.47 22.09
N ASP A 164 20.76 -13.32 23.00
CA ASP A 164 20.23 -14.37 23.88
C ASP A 164 19.36 -15.40 23.15
N GLY A 165 19.03 -15.16 21.88
CA GLY A 165 18.20 -16.03 21.07
C GLY A 165 16.70 -15.98 21.41
N ILE A 166 16.28 -15.13 22.35
CA ILE A 166 14.88 -14.99 22.76
C ILE A 166 14.16 -14.07 21.79
N GLU A 167 12.98 -14.48 21.35
CA GLU A 167 12.14 -13.68 20.46
C GLU A 167 11.15 -12.86 21.27
N SER A 168 11.07 -11.54 20.98
CA SER A 168 10.11 -10.63 21.63
C SER A 168 8.68 -10.83 21.14
N ALA A 169 7.71 -10.33 21.91
CA ALA A 169 6.41 -10.00 21.33
C ALA A 169 6.57 -9.00 20.17
N PRO A 170 5.61 -8.93 19.22
CA PRO A 170 5.70 -8.01 18.11
C PRO A 170 5.75 -6.54 18.57
N LEU A 171 6.76 -5.82 18.11
CA LEU A 171 7.01 -4.40 18.38
C LEU A 171 6.81 -3.57 17.11
N ARG A 172 6.44 -2.30 17.24
CA ARG A 172 6.44 -1.36 16.09
C ARG A 172 7.81 -0.69 15.98
N LEU A 173 8.61 -1.16 15.02
CA LEU A 173 9.97 -0.67 14.77
C LEU A 173 10.11 -0.22 13.32
N GLY A 174 11.10 0.61 13.04
CA GLY A 174 11.49 0.96 11.69
C GLY A 174 11.81 -0.28 10.86
N ALA A 175 11.49 -0.27 9.57
CA ALA A 175 11.67 -1.41 8.68
C ALA A 175 12.51 -1.05 7.45
N LEU A 176 13.34 -1.98 7.01
CA LEU A 176 14.04 -1.87 5.72
C LEU A 176 13.32 -2.60 4.60
N LEU A 177 12.56 -3.66 4.89
CA LEU A 177 11.79 -4.36 3.87
C LEU A 177 10.70 -3.44 3.33
N SER A 178 10.86 -2.98 2.09
CA SER A 178 9.89 -2.14 1.39
C SER A 178 9.10 -2.88 0.30
N GLY A 179 9.54 -4.08 -0.11
CA GLY A 179 8.81 -4.84 -1.10
C GLY A 179 9.25 -6.30 -1.23
N ILE A 180 8.33 -7.10 -1.73
CA ILE A 180 8.59 -8.44 -2.24
C ILE A 180 8.03 -8.50 -3.66
N GLU A 181 8.86 -8.90 -4.60
CA GLU A 181 8.44 -9.21 -5.95
C GLU A 181 8.45 -10.73 -6.14
N VAL A 182 7.49 -11.20 -6.90
CA VAL A 182 7.33 -12.62 -7.25
C VAL A 182 7.46 -12.78 -8.75
N GLU A 183 8.17 -13.80 -9.20
CA GLU A 183 8.24 -14.16 -10.59
C GLU A 183 7.06 -15.05 -10.95
N THR A 184 6.25 -14.59 -11.88
CA THR A 184 5.00 -15.27 -12.28
C THR A 184 4.71 -15.08 -13.77
N ALA A 185 3.97 -16.02 -14.38
CA ALA A 185 3.38 -15.89 -15.70
C ALA A 185 1.99 -15.22 -15.66
N ALA A 186 1.38 -15.12 -14.49
CA ALA A 186 0.17 -14.39 -14.14
C ALA A 186 0.49 -13.53 -12.89
N PRO A 187 -0.15 -12.44 -12.63
CA PRO A 187 -1.45 -11.93 -13.07
C PRO A 187 -1.37 -11.01 -14.30
N ALA A 188 -2.54 -10.54 -14.77
CA ALA A 188 -2.64 -9.54 -15.83
C ALA A 188 -1.97 -8.21 -15.43
N GLY A 189 -2.05 -7.83 -14.15
CA GLY A 189 -1.44 -6.62 -13.63
C GLY A 189 -1.45 -6.53 -12.10
N VAL A 190 -0.92 -5.43 -11.59
CA VAL A 190 -0.91 -5.09 -10.17
C VAL A 190 -1.78 -3.85 -9.93
N ILE A 191 -2.70 -3.96 -8.99
CA ILE A 191 -3.47 -2.86 -8.43
C ILE A 191 -2.65 -2.26 -7.30
N VAL A 192 -2.34 -0.98 -7.38
CA VAL A 192 -1.70 -0.23 -6.31
C VAL A 192 -2.77 0.48 -5.48
N ALA A 193 -3.00 0.03 -4.26
CA ALA A 193 -3.83 0.73 -3.29
C ALA A 193 -2.97 1.82 -2.63
N PHE A 194 -3.22 3.08 -2.97
CA PHE A 194 -2.44 4.22 -2.53
C PHE A 194 -3.27 5.12 -1.62
N GLY A 195 -2.72 5.54 -0.48
CA GLY A 195 -3.48 6.35 0.46
C GLY A 195 -2.84 6.51 1.83
N ASP A 196 -3.68 6.84 2.80
CA ASP A 196 -3.30 7.12 4.18
C ASP A 196 -3.48 5.92 5.14
N SER A 197 -3.76 6.18 6.42
CA SER A 197 -3.98 5.15 7.45
C SER A 197 -5.17 4.24 7.17
N ILE A 198 -6.17 4.71 6.43
CA ILE A 198 -7.34 3.89 6.06
C ILE A 198 -6.93 2.86 5.00
N THR A 199 -6.05 3.22 4.08
CA THR A 199 -5.48 2.27 3.12
C THR A 199 -4.43 1.37 3.79
N GLU A 200 -3.57 1.90 4.68
CA GLU A 200 -2.61 1.11 5.49
C GLU A 200 -3.30 0.02 6.32
N GLY A 201 -4.57 0.23 6.72
CA GLY A 201 -5.35 -0.72 7.51
C GLY A 201 -5.34 -0.45 9.01
N THR A 202 -5.09 0.81 9.44
CA THR A 202 -5.16 1.22 10.84
C THR A 202 -6.55 0.93 11.43
N GLY A 203 -6.60 0.27 12.60
CA GLY A 203 -7.86 -0.15 13.24
C GLY A 203 -8.23 -1.60 12.98
N SER A 204 -7.63 -2.27 12.00
CA SER A 204 -7.76 -3.71 11.79
C SER A 204 -7.07 -4.47 12.91
N LEU A 205 -7.69 -5.57 13.35
CA LEU A 205 -7.12 -6.45 14.37
C LEU A 205 -5.87 -7.19 13.84
N PRO A 206 -4.88 -7.49 14.69
CA PRO A 206 -3.69 -8.24 14.26
C PRO A 206 -3.97 -9.64 13.70
N SER A 207 -5.11 -10.23 14.08
CA SER A 207 -5.57 -11.54 13.59
C SER A 207 -6.37 -11.46 12.30
N ALA A 208 -6.81 -10.26 11.90
CA ALA A 208 -7.60 -10.05 10.69
C ALA A 208 -6.74 -10.05 9.41
N PRO A 209 -7.37 -10.16 8.23
CA PRO A 209 -6.66 -10.11 6.95
C PRO A 209 -5.94 -8.79 6.64
N GLY A 210 -6.14 -7.74 7.41
CA GLY A 210 -5.62 -6.39 7.15
C GLY A 210 -6.72 -5.39 6.76
N GLY A 211 -6.34 -4.35 6.05
CA GLY A 211 -7.24 -3.32 5.54
C GLY A 211 -8.08 -3.77 4.33
N TRP A 212 -8.69 -2.81 3.65
CA TRP A 212 -9.46 -3.08 2.43
C TRP A 212 -8.61 -3.64 1.26
N PRO A 213 -7.31 -3.27 1.10
CA PRO A 213 -6.51 -3.80 -0.02
C PRO A 213 -6.28 -5.31 0.08
N GLU A 214 -5.94 -5.83 1.26
CA GLU A 214 -5.71 -7.27 1.48
C GLU A 214 -7.00 -8.07 1.31
N ARG A 215 -8.15 -7.50 1.73
CA ARG A 215 -9.48 -8.10 1.54
C ARG A 215 -9.91 -8.08 0.07
N LEU A 216 -9.59 -7.01 -0.67
CA LEU A 216 -9.78 -6.94 -2.12
C LEU A 216 -8.94 -8.01 -2.83
N ALA A 217 -7.69 -8.20 -2.44
CA ALA A 217 -6.85 -9.27 -2.98
C ALA A 217 -7.50 -10.63 -2.81
N ALA A 218 -8.01 -10.94 -1.61
CA ALA A 218 -8.70 -12.20 -1.36
C ALA A 218 -9.95 -12.39 -2.27
N ARG A 219 -10.76 -11.34 -2.44
CA ARG A 219 -11.94 -11.36 -3.31
C ARG A 219 -11.59 -11.59 -4.80
N LEU A 220 -10.53 -10.93 -5.27
CA LEU A 220 -10.06 -11.10 -6.65
C LEU A 220 -9.57 -12.53 -6.90
N ILE A 221 -8.84 -13.10 -5.94
CA ILE A 221 -8.35 -14.48 -6.01
C ILE A 221 -9.53 -15.46 -5.99
N GLU A 222 -10.50 -15.30 -5.08
CA GLU A 222 -11.70 -16.14 -5.00
C GLU A 222 -12.52 -16.09 -6.30
N ALA A 223 -12.59 -14.92 -6.93
CA ALA A 223 -13.26 -14.73 -8.21
C ALA A 223 -12.43 -15.16 -9.44
N GLY A 224 -11.23 -15.70 -9.24
CA GLY A 224 -10.34 -16.10 -10.32
C GLY A 224 -9.83 -14.94 -11.20
N ARG A 225 -9.84 -13.71 -10.66
CA ARG A 225 -9.35 -12.52 -11.38
C ARG A 225 -7.83 -12.46 -11.31
N PRO A 226 -7.13 -12.24 -12.43
CA PRO A 226 -5.67 -12.33 -12.48
C PRO A 226 -5.00 -11.00 -12.06
N TRP A 227 -5.38 -10.44 -10.93
CA TRP A 227 -4.84 -9.20 -10.39
C TRP A 227 -4.15 -9.43 -9.05
N ALA A 228 -2.94 -8.91 -8.89
CA ALA A 228 -2.31 -8.70 -7.58
C ALA A 228 -2.78 -7.37 -6.98
N VAL A 229 -2.73 -7.24 -5.66
CA VAL A 229 -2.99 -5.98 -4.95
C VAL A 229 -1.83 -5.70 -4.01
N ILE A 230 -1.25 -4.51 -4.09
CA ILE A 230 -0.23 -4.04 -3.15
C ILE A 230 -0.74 -2.84 -2.38
N ASN A 231 -0.31 -2.72 -1.11
CA ASN A 231 -0.76 -1.69 -0.20
C ASN A 231 0.35 -0.64 0.00
N ALA A 232 0.19 0.53 -0.60
CA ALA A 232 1.08 1.68 -0.49
C ALA A 232 0.48 2.78 0.42
N GLY A 233 -0.30 2.39 1.44
CA GLY A 233 -0.84 3.28 2.47
C GLY A 233 0.23 3.72 3.47
N ILE A 234 0.17 4.97 3.92
CA ILE A 234 1.03 5.53 4.97
C ILE A 234 0.16 6.21 6.03
N GLY A 235 0.22 5.72 7.27
CA GLY A 235 -0.57 6.26 8.38
C GLY A 235 -0.40 7.77 8.55
N GLY A 236 -1.51 8.52 8.41
CA GLY A 236 -1.52 9.97 8.54
C GLY A 236 -0.99 10.73 7.33
N ASN A 237 -0.78 10.08 6.19
CA ASN A 237 -0.35 10.73 4.95
C ASN A 237 -1.35 11.77 4.46
N ARG A 238 -0.89 12.69 3.63
CA ARG A 238 -1.66 13.78 3.01
C ARG A 238 -1.31 13.86 1.54
N LEU A 239 -2.27 14.21 0.72
CA LEU A 239 -2.05 14.37 -0.72
C LEU A 239 -1.14 15.54 -1.03
N LEU A 240 -1.36 16.70 -0.37
CA LEU A 240 -0.75 17.98 -0.74
C LEU A 240 0.46 18.36 0.11
N ASN A 241 0.48 17.94 1.37
CA ASN A 241 1.46 18.41 2.34
C ASN A 241 2.28 17.28 2.95
N GLN A 242 3.54 17.51 3.19
CA GLN A 242 4.41 16.60 3.96
C GLN A 242 3.95 16.51 5.43
N GLY A 243 4.35 15.45 6.10
CA GLY A 243 4.07 15.29 7.53
C GLY A 243 4.32 13.89 8.02
N SER A 244 3.37 12.99 7.86
CA SER A 244 3.59 11.57 8.02
C SER A 244 4.07 11.03 6.66
N GLY A 245 5.36 11.10 6.45
CA GLY A 245 5.98 10.84 5.16
C GLY A 245 5.91 12.01 4.18
N PRO A 246 6.46 11.84 2.96
CA PRO A 246 6.29 12.75 1.84
C PRO A 246 4.81 12.90 1.49
N SER A 247 4.44 14.01 0.83
CA SER A 247 3.07 14.14 0.34
C SER A 247 2.73 13.05 -0.69
N GLY A 248 1.45 12.73 -0.84
CA GLY A 248 1.00 11.77 -1.86
C GLY A 248 1.49 12.15 -3.25
N LEU A 249 1.48 13.45 -3.58
CA LEU A 249 2.02 13.94 -4.85
C LEU A 249 3.54 13.75 -4.99
N GLU A 250 4.30 13.86 -3.90
CA GLU A 250 5.76 13.68 -3.92
C GLU A 250 6.13 12.20 -4.09
N ARG A 251 5.46 11.28 -3.38
CA ARG A 251 5.78 9.85 -3.38
C ARG A 251 5.08 9.02 -4.47
N LEU A 252 4.20 9.62 -5.26
CA LEU A 252 3.36 8.91 -6.23
C LEU A 252 4.16 8.05 -7.20
N ASP A 253 5.24 8.61 -7.77
CA ASP A 253 6.07 7.88 -8.74
C ASP A 253 6.78 6.70 -8.07
N GLU A 254 7.43 6.95 -6.92
CA GLU A 254 8.25 5.95 -6.22
C GLU A 254 7.40 4.82 -5.61
N ASP A 255 6.27 5.14 -5.00
CA ASP A 255 5.47 4.18 -4.24
C ASP A 255 4.34 3.52 -5.08
N ALA A 256 4.01 4.08 -6.24
CA ALA A 256 2.93 3.58 -7.06
C ALA A 256 3.29 3.36 -8.53
N LEU A 257 3.76 4.38 -9.25
CA LEU A 257 3.81 4.32 -10.71
C LEU A 257 4.96 3.47 -11.25
N ILE A 258 6.04 3.28 -10.47
CA ILE A 258 7.14 2.38 -10.82
C ILE A 258 6.96 0.95 -10.30
N ALA A 259 5.84 0.64 -9.66
CA ALA A 259 5.59 -0.71 -9.14
C ALA A 259 5.62 -1.76 -10.26
N SER A 260 6.43 -2.80 -10.08
CA SER A 260 6.59 -3.87 -11.07
C SER A 260 5.26 -4.52 -11.41
N GLY A 261 4.81 -4.41 -12.66
CA GLY A 261 3.52 -4.90 -13.13
C GLY A 261 2.34 -3.98 -12.83
N GLY A 262 2.56 -2.77 -12.28
CA GLY A 262 1.52 -1.79 -11.98
C GLY A 262 0.70 -1.43 -13.23
N ARG A 263 -0.63 -1.44 -13.11
CA ARG A 263 -1.58 -1.12 -14.19
C ARG A 263 -2.80 -0.34 -13.73
N CYS A 264 -3.09 -0.37 -12.44
CA CYS A 264 -4.25 0.30 -11.87
C CYS A 264 -3.89 0.94 -10.54
N LEU A 265 -4.33 2.16 -10.34
CA LEU A 265 -4.17 2.91 -9.10
C LEU A 265 -5.53 3.10 -8.45
N ILE A 266 -5.72 2.60 -7.24
CA ILE A 266 -6.89 2.93 -6.42
C ILE A 266 -6.43 3.89 -5.32
N LEU A 267 -6.85 5.15 -5.40
CA LEU A 267 -6.45 6.21 -4.48
C LEU A 267 -7.56 6.53 -3.47
N LEU A 268 -7.22 6.44 -2.19
CA LEU A 268 -7.99 7.01 -1.08
C LEU A 268 -7.07 7.88 -0.22
N GLU A 269 -7.12 9.18 -0.39
CA GLU A 269 -6.26 10.15 0.30
C GLU A 269 -7.06 11.44 0.52
N GLY A 270 -6.62 12.31 1.45
CA GLY A 270 -7.15 13.67 1.60
C GLY A 270 -7.80 13.96 2.95
N ILE A 271 -8.24 12.96 3.72
CA ILE A 271 -8.87 13.21 5.04
C ILE A 271 -7.90 13.93 6.00
N ASN A 272 -6.60 13.65 5.90
CA ASN A 272 -5.60 14.32 6.72
C ASN A 272 -5.22 15.72 6.20
N ASP A 273 -5.40 16.01 4.91
CA ASP A 273 -5.29 17.38 4.39
C ASP A 273 -6.42 18.25 4.95
N ILE A 274 -7.63 17.69 5.04
CA ILE A 274 -8.82 18.34 5.58
C ILE A 274 -8.74 18.51 7.11
N GLY A 275 -8.40 17.45 7.84
CA GLY A 275 -8.52 17.40 9.30
C GLY A 275 -7.35 18.04 10.05
N ARG A 276 -6.11 17.89 9.57
CA ARG A 276 -4.93 18.39 10.31
C ARG A 276 -4.91 19.88 10.57
N PRO A 277 -5.37 20.76 9.65
CA PRO A 277 -5.42 22.21 9.90
C PRO A 277 -6.27 22.63 11.12
N ALA A 278 -7.17 21.79 11.61
CA ALA A 278 -7.87 22.01 12.89
C ALA A 278 -6.93 22.08 14.11
N ARG A 279 -5.70 21.55 13.98
CA ARG A 279 -4.69 21.62 15.03
C ARG A 279 -3.85 22.89 14.86
N PRO A 280 -3.61 23.69 15.92
CA PRO A 280 -2.91 24.97 15.82
C PRO A 280 -1.57 24.91 15.07
N ALA A 281 -0.79 23.84 15.27
CA ALA A 281 0.50 23.64 14.61
C ALA A 281 0.42 23.55 13.07
N TYR A 282 -0.75 23.22 12.53
CA TYR A 282 -0.99 23.00 11.10
C TYR A 282 -2.00 23.99 10.50
N ALA A 283 -2.52 24.96 11.28
CA ALA A 283 -3.52 25.92 10.80
C ALA A 283 -3.09 26.70 9.55
N HIS A 284 -1.79 26.94 9.39
CA HIS A 284 -1.20 27.60 8.22
C HIS A 284 -1.24 26.73 6.94
N GLN A 285 -1.63 25.45 7.04
CA GLN A 285 -1.76 24.49 5.94
C GLN A 285 -3.23 24.20 5.60
N ALA A 286 -4.14 25.11 5.97
CA ALA A 286 -5.54 25.02 5.60
C ALA A 286 -5.68 24.99 4.07
N ILE A 287 -6.56 24.14 3.58
CA ILE A 287 -6.81 23.91 2.17
C ILE A 287 -8.29 24.19 1.83
N THR A 288 -8.55 24.40 0.57
CA THR A 288 -9.91 24.41 -0.02
C THR A 288 -10.22 23.08 -0.70
N ALA A 289 -11.48 22.86 -1.08
CA ALA A 289 -11.85 21.73 -1.92
C ALA A 289 -11.16 21.79 -3.29
N ASP A 290 -11.02 22.97 -3.85
CA ASP A 290 -10.37 23.17 -5.16
C ASP A 290 -8.89 22.82 -5.12
N ASP A 291 -8.18 23.09 -4.02
CA ASP A 291 -6.78 22.67 -3.84
C ASP A 291 -6.64 21.16 -3.88
N LEU A 292 -7.52 20.43 -3.17
CA LEU A 292 -7.49 18.98 -3.13
C LEU A 292 -7.89 18.38 -4.48
N ILE A 293 -8.88 18.94 -5.15
CA ILE A 293 -9.29 18.55 -6.51
C ILE A 293 -8.13 18.77 -7.50
N ALA A 294 -7.42 19.89 -7.41
CA ALA A 294 -6.24 20.13 -8.23
C ALA A 294 -5.14 19.06 -7.99
N GLY A 295 -4.95 18.65 -6.73
CA GLY A 295 -4.07 17.54 -6.38
C GLY A 295 -4.49 16.21 -7.02
N TYR A 296 -5.76 15.86 -6.98
CA TYR A 296 -6.26 14.65 -7.67
C TYR A 296 -6.05 14.71 -9.18
N ARG A 297 -6.25 15.86 -9.82
CA ARG A 297 -5.97 16.04 -11.26
C ARG A 297 -4.50 15.77 -11.59
N GLN A 298 -3.57 16.16 -10.71
CA GLN A 298 -2.15 15.83 -10.88
C GLN A 298 -1.89 14.32 -10.80
N VAL A 299 -2.55 13.63 -9.84
CA VAL A 299 -2.46 12.17 -9.75
C VAL A 299 -3.00 11.51 -11.03
N ILE A 300 -4.18 11.91 -11.49
CA ILE A 300 -4.82 11.38 -12.71
C ILE A 300 -3.88 11.55 -13.90
N ALA A 301 -3.40 12.78 -14.14
CA ALA A 301 -2.54 13.08 -15.28
C ALA A 301 -1.25 12.26 -15.28
N ARG A 302 -0.58 12.13 -14.11
CA ARG A 302 0.67 11.37 -13.99
C ARG A 302 0.44 9.87 -14.11
N ALA A 303 -0.62 9.34 -13.51
CA ALA A 303 -0.96 7.93 -13.59
C ALA A 303 -1.35 7.52 -15.03
N HIS A 304 -2.16 8.32 -15.72
CA HIS A 304 -2.48 8.11 -17.14
C HIS A 304 -1.23 8.16 -18.02
N ALA A 305 -0.32 9.12 -17.78
CA ALA A 305 0.95 9.19 -18.50
C ALA A 305 1.83 7.95 -18.30
N ALA A 306 1.70 7.29 -17.14
CA ALA A 306 2.37 6.02 -16.82
C ALA A 306 1.58 4.77 -17.31
N GLY A 307 0.43 4.94 -17.94
CA GLY A 307 -0.41 3.86 -18.48
C GLY A 307 -1.26 3.13 -17.44
N PHE A 308 -1.58 3.78 -16.32
CA PHE A 308 -2.47 3.25 -15.31
C PHE A 308 -3.93 3.60 -15.56
N THR A 309 -4.83 2.67 -15.27
CA THR A 309 -6.24 2.98 -14.99
C THR A 309 -6.33 3.63 -13.61
N VAL A 310 -7.08 4.72 -13.48
CA VAL A 310 -7.20 5.49 -12.24
C VAL A 310 -8.58 5.33 -11.63
N VAL A 311 -8.61 4.78 -10.43
CA VAL A 311 -9.80 4.64 -9.59
C VAL A 311 -9.66 5.58 -8.39
N LEU A 312 -10.55 6.54 -8.25
CA LEU A 312 -10.57 7.39 -7.06
C LEU A 312 -11.69 6.98 -6.12
N ALA A 313 -11.39 6.98 -4.83
CA ALA A 313 -12.37 6.66 -3.80
C ALA A 313 -12.86 7.93 -3.10
N THR A 314 -14.16 7.99 -2.77
CA THR A 314 -14.70 9.08 -1.96
C THR A 314 -14.17 9.00 -0.52
N ILE A 315 -13.93 10.17 0.07
CA ILE A 315 -13.41 10.29 1.45
C ILE A 315 -14.52 9.91 2.43
N PRO A 316 -14.30 8.91 3.33
CA PRO A 316 -15.28 8.52 4.34
C PRO A 316 -15.65 9.64 5.32
N PRO A 317 -16.81 9.55 5.99
CA PRO A 317 -17.20 10.50 7.03
C PRO A 317 -16.27 10.42 8.24
N PHE A 318 -16.15 11.52 9.01
CA PHE A 318 -15.23 11.59 10.15
C PHE A 318 -15.73 12.42 11.32
N GLU A 319 -17.04 12.73 11.40
CA GLU A 319 -17.61 13.42 12.56
C GLU A 319 -17.47 12.55 13.80
N GLY A 320 -16.88 13.15 14.84
CA GLY A 320 -16.48 12.46 16.06
C GLY A 320 -14.97 12.20 16.16
N ALA A 321 -14.24 12.28 15.04
CA ALA A 321 -12.78 12.22 15.05
C ALA A 321 -12.18 13.46 15.73
N ASN A 322 -10.99 13.30 16.31
CA ASN A 322 -10.33 14.33 17.15
C ASN A 322 -9.90 15.61 16.41
N TYR A 323 -10.02 15.64 15.07
CA TYR A 323 -9.71 16.78 14.22
C TYR A 323 -10.88 17.16 13.28
N PHE A 324 -12.06 16.66 13.59
CA PHE A 324 -13.27 17.05 12.87
C PHE A 324 -13.59 18.54 13.07
N THR A 325 -13.98 19.19 12.00
CA THR A 325 -14.62 20.52 12.01
C THR A 325 -15.77 20.58 11.00
N PRO A 326 -16.79 21.44 11.22
CA PRO A 326 -17.86 21.64 10.23
C PRO A 326 -17.34 22.15 8.88
N GLU A 327 -16.30 22.97 8.88
CA GLU A 327 -15.64 23.48 7.69
C GLU A 327 -14.96 22.36 6.94
N GLY A 328 -14.26 21.46 7.66
CA GLY A 328 -13.64 20.26 7.08
C GLY A 328 -14.68 19.33 6.46
N GLU A 329 -15.84 19.16 7.08
CA GLU A 329 -16.96 18.39 6.50
C GLU A 329 -17.48 19.03 5.21
N THR A 330 -17.57 20.36 5.18
CA THR A 330 -17.96 21.09 3.96
C THR A 330 -16.98 20.84 2.81
N ILE A 331 -15.67 20.85 3.09
CA ILE A 331 -14.64 20.53 2.09
C ILE A 331 -14.78 19.09 1.64
N ARG A 332 -14.93 18.12 2.57
CA ARG A 332 -15.11 16.69 2.24
C ARG A 332 -16.32 16.47 1.33
N GLN A 333 -17.44 17.08 1.64
CA GLN A 333 -18.65 16.96 0.83
C GLN A 333 -18.47 17.54 -0.58
N ALA A 334 -17.82 18.70 -0.72
CA ALA A 334 -17.54 19.32 -2.01
C ALA A 334 -16.60 18.43 -2.86
N VAL A 335 -15.54 17.88 -2.25
CA VAL A 335 -14.61 16.96 -2.91
C VAL A 335 -15.33 15.68 -3.34
N ASN A 336 -16.12 15.08 -2.46
CA ASN A 336 -16.87 13.86 -2.80
C ASN A 336 -17.93 14.10 -3.89
N ALA A 337 -18.53 15.28 -3.92
CA ALA A 337 -19.45 15.66 -5.00
C ALA A 337 -18.71 15.74 -6.34
N TRP A 338 -17.50 16.32 -6.36
CA TRP A 338 -16.69 16.36 -7.58
C TRP A 338 -16.27 14.95 -8.00
N LEU A 339 -15.79 14.10 -7.07
CA LEU A 339 -15.40 12.72 -7.36
C LEU A 339 -16.54 11.96 -8.04
N ARG A 340 -17.78 12.05 -7.52
CA ARG A 340 -18.94 11.32 -8.05
C ARG A 340 -19.37 11.79 -9.44
N ASN A 341 -19.10 13.03 -9.82
CA ASN A 341 -19.63 13.66 -11.05
C ASN A 341 -18.53 13.94 -12.09
N SER A 342 -17.26 13.70 -11.77
CA SER A 342 -16.16 14.00 -12.68
C SER A 342 -16.06 12.98 -13.80
N SER A 343 -15.93 13.47 -15.02
CA SER A 343 -15.58 12.67 -16.20
C SER A 343 -14.07 12.51 -16.42
N GLU A 344 -13.26 13.08 -15.52
CA GLU A 344 -11.79 13.04 -15.59
C GLU A 344 -11.24 11.74 -14.98
N ILE A 345 -12.08 10.96 -14.25
CA ILE A 345 -11.73 9.76 -13.50
C ILE A 345 -12.24 8.53 -14.24
N ASP A 346 -11.41 7.50 -14.40
CA ASP A 346 -11.84 6.29 -15.12
C ASP A 346 -12.94 5.54 -14.35
N ARG A 347 -12.79 5.43 -13.02
CA ARG A 347 -13.77 4.80 -12.13
C ARG A 347 -13.80 5.49 -10.77
N VAL A 348 -14.95 5.46 -10.11
CA VAL A 348 -15.12 5.94 -8.74
C VAL A 348 -15.65 4.83 -7.84
N VAL A 349 -15.05 4.69 -6.65
CA VAL A 349 -15.56 3.82 -5.58
C VAL A 349 -16.11 4.70 -4.46
N ASP A 350 -17.38 4.50 -4.10
CA ASP A 350 -18.05 5.36 -3.13
C ASP A 350 -17.95 4.83 -1.69
N PHE A 351 -16.77 4.92 -1.09
CA PHE A 351 -16.55 4.52 0.31
C PHE A 351 -17.33 5.37 1.31
N ASP A 352 -17.61 6.64 1.00
CA ASP A 352 -18.49 7.48 1.82
C ASP A 352 -19.90 6.89 1.91
N ALA A 353 -20.49 6.49 0.78
CA ALA A 353 -21.83 5.90 0.76
C ALA A 353 -21.91 4.58 1.53
N VAL A 354 -20.84 3.78 1.46
CA VAL A 354 -20.77 2.44 2.09
C VAL A 354 -20.61 2.54 3.60
N LEU A 355 -19.81 3.49 4.07
CA LEU A 355 -19.40 3.54 5.47
C LEU A 355 -20.24 4.50 6.33
N ARG A 356 -20.97 5.44 5.73
CA ARG A 356 -21.73 6.45 6.47
C ARG A 356 -22.95 5.88 7.20
N ASP A 357 -23.26 6.46 8.32
CA ASP A 357 -24.54 6.25 8.99
C ASP A 357 -25.66 6.96 8.21
N PRO A 358 -26.68 6.24 7.69
CA PRO A 358 -27.78 6.88 6.96
C PRO A 358 -28.57 7.92 7.78
N SER A 359 -28.57 7.79 9.11
CA SER A 359 -29.26 8.72 10.02
C SER A 359 -28.40 9.93 10.39
N SER A 360 -27.09 9.86 10.18
CA SER A 360 -26.11 10.91 10.46
C SER A 360 -24.96 10.86 9.44
N PRO A 361 -25.18 11.34 8.20
CA PRO A 361 -24.27 11.07 7.06
C PRO A 361 -22.85 11.61 7.19
N SER A 362 -22.59 12.49 8.14
CA SER A 362 -21.24 12.97 8.50
C SER A 362 -20.47 12.01 9.41
N LYS A 363 -21.13 10.94 9.92
CA LYS A 363 -20.55 9.91 10.79
C LYS A 363 -20.39 8.58 10.10
N LEU A 364 -19.38 7.83 10.52
CA LEU A 364 -19.29 6.41 10.22
C LEU A 364 -20.42 5.65 10.93
N LEU A 365 -20.94 4.60 10.27
CA LEU A 365 -21.88 3.68 10.93
C LEU A 365 -21.19 3.09 12.18
N PRO A 366 -21.88 3.01 13.34
CA PRO A 366 -21.26 2.53 14.58
C PRO A 366 -20.57 1.17 14.48
N ALA A 367 -21.03 0.27 13.63
CA ALA A 367 -20.41 -1.04 13.40
C ALA A 367 -19.13 -0.95 12.56
N TYR A 368 -18.91 0.16 11.85
CA TYR A 368 -17.85 0.27 10.84
C TYR A 368 -16.63 1.08 11.27
N HIS A 369 -16.62 1.67 12.49
CA HIS A 369 -15.43 2.35 12.99
C HIS A 369 -14.76 1.59 14.14
N SER A 370 -13.44 1.79 14.31
CA SER A 370 -12.60 1.11 15.31
C SER A 370 -12.68 1.73 16.73
N GLY A 371 -13.55 2.73 16.93
CA GLY A 371 -13.73 3.43 18.20
C GLY A 371 -13.34 4.92 18.17
N ASP A 372 -12.64 5.37 17.13
CA ASP A 372 -12.13 6.74 17.00
C ASP A 372 -12.88 7.61 15.97
N TRP A 373 -13.93 7.10 15.37
CA TRP A 373 -14.79 7.76 14.37
C TRP A 373 -14.03 8.20 13.10
N LEU A 374 -12.90 7.56 12.82
CA LEU A 374 -12.05 7.85 11.69
C LEU A 374 -11.64 6.59 10.94
N HIS A 375 -11.06 5.63 11.67
CA HIS A 375 -10.54 4.41 11.08
C HIS A 375 -11.61 3.31 11.07
N PRO A 376 -11.77 2.60 9.96
CA PRO A 376 -12.70 1.48 9.89
C PRO A 376 -12.36 0.35 10.86
N SER A 377 -13.39 -0.34 11.32
CA SER A 377 -13.29 -1.66 11.95
C SER A 377 -13.05 -2.74 10.90
N ASP A 378 -12.83 -3.99 11.32
CA ASP A 378 -12.74 -5.12 10.39
C ASP A 378 -13.99 -5.27 9.51
N ALA A 379 -15.18 -5.00 10.07
CA ALA A 379 -16.43 -4.99 9.31
C ALA A 379 -16.47 -3.83 8.30
N GLY A 380 -15.99 -2.65 8.70
CA GLY A 380 -15.87 -1.49 7.81
C GLY A 380 -14.90 -1.76 6.67
N TYR A 381 -13.74 -2.34 6.94
CA TYR A 381 -12.77 -2.72 5.90
C TYR A 381 -13.31 -3.78 4.94
N GLN A 382 -14.11 -4.73 5.45
CA GLN A 382 -14.77 -5.69 4.58
C GLN A 382 -15.79 -5.00 3.67
N ALA A 383 -16.62 -4.11 4.21
CA ALA A 383 -17.58 -3.34 3.43
C ALA A 383 -16.90 -2.47 2.36
N MET A 384 -15.75 -1.86 2.66
CA MET A 384 -14.95 -1.13 1.67
C MET A 384 -14.46 -2.06 0.55
N ALA A 385 -13.86 -3.19 0.91
CA ALA A 385 -13.39 -4.14 -0.08
C ALA A 385 -14.52 -4.65 -0.97
N ASP A 386 -15.71 -4.92 -0.39
CA ASP A 386 -16.90 -5.41 -1.12
C ASP A 386 -17.44 -4.34 -2.09
N ALA A 387 -17.25 -3.07 -1.79
CA ALA A 387 -17.67 -1.97 -2.65
C ALA A 387 -16.78 -1.78 -3.88
N VAL A 388 -15.55 -2.30 -3.89
CA VAL A 388 -14.69 -2.24 -5.07
C VAL A 388 -15.18 -3.25 -6.10
N PRO A 389 -15.62 -2.83 -7.31
CA PRO A 389 -15.98 -3.74 -8.38
C PRO A 389 -14.76 -4.59 -8.78
N LEU A 390 -14.98 -5.89 -9.02
CA LEU A 390 -13.89 -6.80 -9.41
C LEU A 390 -13.33 -6.51 -10.82
N ASP A 391 -14.02 -5.71 -11.60
CA ASP A 391 -13.63 -5.21 -12.92
C ASP A 391 -13.20 -3.73 -12.91
N ALA A 392 -12.97 -3.17 -11.73
CA ALA A 392 -12.64 -1.74 -11.58
C ALA A 392 -11.39 -1.33 -12.36
N CYS A 393 -10.51 -2.27 -12.63
CA CYS A 393 -9.20 -2.08 -13.27
C CYS A 393 -9.09 -2.72 -14.67
N ASP A 394 -10.19 -3.18 -15.25
CA ASP A 394 -10.20 -3.83 -16.56
C ASP A 394 -10.24 -2.81 -17.72
#